data_eba850bb71a5045c9a6bccf3a73613e2
#
_entry.id   eba850bb71a5045c9a6bccf3a73613e2
#
_cell.length_a   1.000
_cell.length_b   1.000
_cell.length_c   1.000
_cell.angle_alpha   90.00
_cell.angle_beta   90.00
_cell.angle_gamma   90.00
#
_symmetry.space_group_name_H-M   'P 1'
#
loop_
_entity.id
_entity.type
_entity.pdbx_description
1 polymer ?
#
loop_
_entity_poly.entity_id
_entity_poly.type
_entity_poly.pdbx_seq_one_letter_code
_entity_poly.pdbx_strand_id
1 'polypeptide(L)'
;PRIFDPFFTTKGVGEGSGLGLSMVHGFVKQSQGDIAVHSEAGVGTTFRIYLPRAENGQDVRAAVKRTAVKPMGAGETILVIEDEEDVRLMVARSLKKFGYEVIAADSGQAGLAQLSEHGDVDLLLTDVLLPGGMNGQEIADLAHESQPKLKVLYMSGYSRDTIIDQGRLRPDVRLLSKPFIPADLGRRVREVLDED
;
A
#
# COMPACT_ATOMS: atom_id res chain seq x y z
N PRO A 1 22.95 5.26 17.85
CA PRO A 1 23.63 5.16 16.53
C PRO A 1 22.88 6.03 15.51
N ARG A 2 23.58 6.78 14.71
CA ARG A 2 23.01 7.72 13.70
C ARG A 2 22.21 7.03 12.58
N ILE A 3 22.28 5.70 12.50
CA ILE A 3 21.58 4.92 11.47
C ILE A 3 20.05 5.05 11.51
N PHE A 4 19.48 5.54 12.62
CA PHE A 4 18.06 5.81 12.78
C PHE A 4 17.69 7.28 12.55
N ASP A 5 18.67 8.15 12.28
CA ASP A 5 18.40 9.55 11.98
C ASP A 5 17.75 9.64 10.59
N PRO A 6 16.67 10.41 10.41
CA PRO A 6 16.08 10.63 9.10
C PRO A 6 17.12 11.19 8.11
N PHE A 7 17.07 10.70 6.88
CA PHE A 7 17.98 11.09 5.79
C PHE A 7 19.43 10.66 5.96
N PHE A 8 19.80 9.94 7.02
CA PHE A 8 21.15 9.41 7.17
C PHE A 8 21.37 8.25 6.19
N THR A 9 22.35 8.41 5.30
CA THR A 9 22.78 7.37 4.35
C THR A 9 24.29 7.45 4.13
N THR A 10 24.92 6.30 3.88
CA THR A 10 26.32 6.20 3.45
C THR A 10 26.44 5.97 1.94
N LYS A 11 25.31 5.89 1.21
CA LYS A 11 25.24 5.76 -0.24
C LYS A 11 25.34 7.13 -0.91
N GLY A 12 25.71 7.14 -2.20
CA GLY A 12 25.78 8.35 -3.01
C GLY A 12 24.45 9.07 -3.19
N VAL A 13 24.51 10.32 -3.66
CA VAL A 13 23.31 11.14 -3.93
C VAL A 13 22.41 10.43 -4.95
N GLY A 14 21.16 10.13 -4.57
CA GLY A 14 20.19 9.41 -5.39
C GLY A 14 20.15 7.88 -5.21
N GLU A 15 21.08 7.28 -4.47
CA GLU A 15 21.15 5.82 -4.27
C GLU A 15 20.47 5.33 -2.98
N GLY A 16 19.94 6.23 -2.17
CA GLY A 16 19.22 5.87 -0.95
C GLY A 16 18.60 7.09 -0.27
N SER A 17 17.33 7.00 0.10
CA SER A 17 16.59 8.08 0.76
C SER A 17 17.02 8.32 2.21
N GLY A 18 17.71 7.37 2.86
CA GLY A 18 18.04 7.41 4.29
C GLY A 18 16.83 7.35 5.22
N LEU A 19 15.64 7.01 4.70
CA LEU A 19 14.39 6.99 5.47
C LEU A 19 14.00 5.60 5.99
N GLY A 20 14.49 4.52 5.41
CA GLY A 20 14.06 3.16 5.74
C GLY A 20 14.22 2.80 7.22
N LEU A 21 15.41 2.98 7.79
CA LEU A 21 15.65 2.64 9.20
C LEU A 21 15.00 3.62 10.17
N SER A 22 14.86 4.89 9.82
CA SER A 22 14.12 5.87 10.63
C SER A 22 12.63 5.54 10.70
N MET A 23 12.02 5.06 9.62
CA MET A 23 10.63 4.60 9.59
C MET A 23 10.44 3.34 10.46
N VAL A 24 11.34 2.36 10.36
CA VAL A 24 11.31 1.17 11.23
C VAL A 24 11.41 1.57 12.70
N HIS A 25 12.35 2.48 13.04
CA HIS A 25 12.49 2.98 14.40
C HIS A 25 11.21 3.68 14.87
N GLY A 26 10.63 4.55 14.05
CA GLY A 26 9.37 5.24 14.35
C GLY A 26 8.22 4.26 14.61
N PHE A 27 8.05 3.25 13.74
CA PHE A 27 7.04 2.21 13.91
C PHE A 27 7.21 1.43 15.22
N VAL A 28 8.43 0.99 15.54
CA VAL A 28 8.72 0.27 16.78
C VAL A 28 8.42 1.12 18.01
N LYS A 29 8.79 2.40 18.00
CA LYS A 29 8.52 3.33 19.12
C LYS A 29 7.02 3.64 19.26
N GLN A 30 6.29 3.84 18.16
CA GLN A 30 4.82 4.00 18.19
C GLN A 30 4.12 2.76 18.74
N SER A 31 4.69 1.58 18.51
CA SER A 31 4.22 0.30 19.06
C SER A 31 4.65 0.09 20.51
N GLN A 32 5.18 1.12 21.20
CA GLN A 32 5.71 1.03 22.56
C GLN A 32 6.85 0.00 22.71
N GLY A 33 7.52 -0.30 21.59
CA GLY A 33 8.64 -1.23 21.51
C GLY A 33 10.00 -0.57 21.62
N ASP A 34 11.04 -1.38 21.47
CA ASP A 34 12.43 -0.93 21.38
C ASP A 34 13.18 -1.67 20.29
N ILE A 35 14.23 -1.02 19.73
CA ILE A 35 15.08 -1.61 18.71
C ILE A 35 16.54 -1.42 19.07
N ALA A 36 17.29 -2.51 19.06
CA ALA A 36 18.73 -2.53 19.26
C ALA A 36 19.44 -3.03 18.00
N VAL A 37 20.61 -2.46 17.72
CA VAL A 37 21.48 -2.90 16.64
C VAL A 37 22.86 -3.26 17.17
N HIS A 38 23.39 -4.35 16.69
CA HIS A 38 24.77 -4.76 16.85
C HIS A 38 25.39 -5.02 15.49
N SER A 39 26.50 -4.36 15.19
CA SER A 39 27.15 -4.46 13.88
C SER A 39 28.66 -4.55 14.07
N GLU A 40 29.28 -5.52 13.42
CA GLU A 40 30.72 -5.75 13.43
C GLU A 40 31.22 -5.86 11.98
N ALA A 41 32.20 -5.04 11.63
CA ALA A 41 32.72 -4.98 10.26
C ALA A 41 33.30 -6.34 9.84
N GLY A 42 32.90 -6.83 8.68
CA GLY A 42 33.31 -8.14 8.15
C GLY A 42 32.57 -9.35 8.74
N VAL A 43 31.78 -9.16 9.81
CA VAL A 43 30.99 -10.22 10.45
C VAL A 43 29.50 -10.09 10.08
N GLY A 44 28.93 -8.87 10.17
CA GLY A 44 27.54 -8.61 9.82
C GLY A 44 26.82 -7.68 10.79
N THR A 45 25.50 -7.55 10.56
CA THR A 45 24.64 -6.69 11.37
C THR A 45 23.44 -7.48 11.89
N THR A 46 23.17 -7.35 13.17
CA THR A 46 22.00 -7.94 13.85
C THR A 46 21.10 -6.84 14.37
N PHE A 47 19.83 -6.84 13.97
CA PHE A 47 18.78 -6.02 14.53
C PHE A 47 17.93 -6.86 15.49
N ARG A 48 17.66 -6.31 16.69
CA ARG A 48 16.73 -6.91 17.67
C ARG A 48 15.60 -5.95 17.91
N ILE A 49 14.37 -6.39 17.63
CA ILE A 49 13.14 -5.62 17.85
C ILE A 49 12.41 -6.24 19.03
N TYR A 50 12.09 -5.42 20.00
CA TYR A 50 11.33 -5.77 21.19
C TYR A 50 9.96 -5.10 21.08
N LEU A 51 8.89 -5.88 21.09
CA LEU A 51 7.51 -5.36 21.09
C LEU A 51 6.82 -5.78 22.36
N PRO A 52 5.95 -4.96 22.96
CA PRO A 52 5.17 -5.35 24.11
C PRO A 52 4.28 -6.53 23.75
N ARG A 53 4.13 -7.44 24.72
CA ARG A 53 3.20 -8.56 24.55
C ARG A 53 1.77 -8.02 24.57
N ALA A 54 0.92 -8.46 23.63
CA ALA A 54 -0.50 -8.13 23.67
C ALA A 54 -1.14 -8.68 24.97
N GLU A 55 -1.69 -7.79 25.78
CA GLU A 55 -2.25 -8.14 27.10
C GLU A 55 -3.52 -8.99 27.02
N ASN A 56 -4.24 -8.92 25.92
CA ASN A 56 -5.39 -9.76 25.64
C ASN A 56 -4.99 -10.93 24.74
N GLY A 57 -4.40 -11.96 25.37
CA GLY A 57 -4.04 -13.23 24.75
C GLY A 57 -5.27 -14.07 24.34
N GLN A 58 -6.25 -13.47 23.69
CA GLN A 58 -7.12 -14.26 22.81
C GLN A 58 -6.24 -14.61 21.63
N ASP A 59 -5.94 -15.91 21.54
CA ASP A 59 -5.14 -16.53 20.49
C ASP A 59 -5.48 -15.93 19.13
N VAL A 60 -4.65 -15.00 18.67
CA VAL A 60 -4.70 -14.53 17.27
C VAL A 60 -4.50 -15.71 16.32
N ARG A 61 -3.90 -16.81 16.78
CA ARG A 61 -3.88 -18.11 16.09
C ARG A 61 -5.27 -18.76 15.98
N ALA A 62 -6.22 -18.47 16.87
CA ALA A 62 -7.60 -18.94 16.73
C ALA A 62 -8.43 -18.07 15.76
N ALA A 63 -8.09 -16.79 15.61
CA ALA A 63 -8.73 -15.90 14.66
C ALA A 63 -8.23 -16.09 13.21
N VAL A 64 -7.05 -16.68 13.02
CA VAL A 64 -6.63 -17.27 11.73
C VAL A 64 -7.18 -18.71 11.58
N LYS A 65 -8.34 -19.03 12.15
CA LYS A 65 -9.18 -20.03 11.51
C LYS A 65 -9.39 -19.53 10.09
N ARG A 66 -8.99 -20.36 9.12
CA ARG A 66 -9.40 -20.29 7.71
C ARG A 66 -10.92 -20.09 7.65
N THR A 67 -11.40 -18.91 7.97
CA THR A 67 -12.68 -18.45 7.50
C THR A 67 -12.52 -18.50 6.00
N ALA A 68 -13.22 -19.41 5.38
CA ALA A 68 -13.40 -19.39 3.94
C ALA A 68 -13.71 -17.94 3.62
N VAL A 69 -12.80 -17.28 2.89
CA VAL A 69 -12.94 -15.87 2.55
C VAL A 69 -14.26 -15.81 1.78
N LYS A 70 -15.28 -15.22 2.42
CA LYS A 70 -16.57 -15.09 1.79
C LYS A 70 -16.35 -14.18 0.58
N PRO A 71 -16.75 -14.60 -0.65
CA PRO A 71 -16.64 -13.71 -1.79
C PRO A 71 -17.27 -12.36 -1.46
N MET A 72 -16.51 -11.28 -1.62
CA MET A 72 -17.00 -9.91 -1.43
C MET A 72 -17.37 -9.30 -2.78
N GLY A 73 -16.73 -9.78 -3.86
CA GLY A 73 -16.99 -9.38 -5.24
C GLY A 73 -18.15 -10.14 -5.84
N ALA A 74 -18.89 -9.47 -6.71
CA ALA A 74 -19.98 -10.01 -7.53
C ALA A 74 -19.61 -9.99 -9.04
N GLY A 75 -18.31 -9.97 -9.35
CA GLY A 75 -17.77 -9.91 -10.71
C GLY A 75 -17.27 -8.53 -11.13
N GLU A 76 -17.21 -7.60 -10.19
CA GLU A 76 -16.64 -6.26 -10.48
C GLU A 76 -15.18 -6.37 -10.89
N THR A 77 -14.78 -5.52 -11.84
CA THR A 77 -13.42 -5.44 -12.38
C THR A 77 -12.61 -4.34 -11.69
N ILE A 78 -11.44 -4.70 -11.15
CA ILE A 78 -10.53 -3.79 -10.46
C ILE A 78 -9.24 -3.65 -11.26
N LEU A 79 -8.89 -2.43 -11.64
CA LEU A 79 -7.57 -2.12 -12.20
C LEU A 79 -6.62 -1.77 -11.06
N VAL A 80 -5.55 -2.53 -10.91
CA VAL A 80 -4.49 -2.32 -9.91
C VAL A 80 -3.27 -1.73 -10.58
N ILE A 81 -2.81 -0.57 -10.09
CA ILE A 81 -1.56 0.08 -10.55
C ILE A 81 -0.59 0.18 -9.36
N GLU A 82 0.50 -0.55 -9.44
CA GLU A 82 1.52 -0.67 -8.38
C GLU A 82 2.85 -1.04 -9.03
N ASP A 83 3.91 -0.29 -8.79
CA ASP A 83 5.22 -0.53 -9.38
C ASP A 83 5.96 -1.69 -8.72
N GLU A 84 5.80 -1.89 -7.42
CA GLU A 84 6.44 -2.97 -6.69
C GLU A 84 5.76 -4.32 -7.00
N GLU A 85 6.47 -5.21 -7.69
CA GLU A 85 5.94 -6.49 -8.18
C GLU A 85 5.34 -7.35 -7.08
N ASP A 86 6.02 -7.48 -5.94
CA ASP A 86 5.56 -8.31 -4.83
C ASP A 86 4.25 -7.78 -4.22
N VAL A 87 4.12 -6.46 -4.09
CA VAL A 87 2.90 -5.79 -3.62
C VAL A 87 1.78 -5.97 -4.64
N ARG A 88 2.05 -5.71 -5.92
CA ARG A 88 1.09 -5.87 -7.02
C ARG A 88 0.54 -7.31 -7.08
N LEU A 89 1.42 -8.31 -7.00
CA LEU A 89 1.03 -9.72 -7.01
C LEU A 89 0.22 -10.10 -5.76
N MET A 90 0.59 -9.61 -4.58
CA MET A 90 -0.12 -9.85 -3.33
C MET A 90 -1.54 -9.26 -3.38
N VAL A 91 -1.67 -8.01 -3.83
CA VAL A 91 -2.94 -7.33 -4.00
C VAL A 91 -3.83 -8.06 -4.99
N ALA A 92 -3.33 -8.35 -6.20
CA ALA A 92 -4.09 -9.03 -7.24
C ALA A 92 -4.56 -10.41 -6.80
N ARG A 93 -3.71 -11.21 -6.15
CA ARG A 93 -4.09 -12.53 -5.63
C ARG A 93 -5.15 -12.43 -4.54
N SER A 94 -5.06 -11.41 -3.69
CA SER A 94 -6.03 -11.20 -2.60
C SER A 94 -7.40 -10.83 -3.16
N LEU A 95 -7.46 -9.90 -4.11
CA LEU A 95 -8.71 -9.48 -4.75
C LEU A 95 -9.38 -10.61 -5.54
N LYS A 96 -8.60 -11.39 -6.29
CA LYS A 96 -9.13 -12.59 -6.98
C LYS A 96 -9.72 -13.62 -6.01
N LYS A 97 -9.11 -13.82 -4.84
CA LYS A 97 -9.68 -14.68 -3.79
C LYS A 97 -11.00 -14.14 -3.22
N PHE A 98 -11.20 -12.84 -3.26
CA PHE A 98 -12.45 -12.19 -2.85
C PHE A 98 -13.52 -12.21 -3.93
N GLY A 99 -13.22 -12.72 -5.14
CA GLY A 99 -14.19 -12.86 -6.22
C GLY A 99 -14.24 -11.68 -7.20
N TYR A 100 -13.24 -10.80 -7.18
CA TYR A 100 -13.11 -9.71 -8.14
C TYR A 100 -12.33 -10.16 -9.39
N GLU A 101 -12.69 -9.61 -10.55
CA GLU A 101 -11.80 -9.64 -11.72
C GLU A 101 -10.70 -8.59 -11.56
N VAL A 102 -9.46 -8.94 -11.94
CA VAL A 102 -8.31 -8.06 -11.68
C VAL A 102 -7.45 -7.91 -12.91
N ILE A 103 -7.30 -6.68 -13.35
CA ILE A 103 -6.31 -6.21 -14.31
C ILE A 103 -5.17 -5.56 -13.51
N ALA A 104 -3.92 -5.84 -13.84
CA ALA A 104 -2.78 -5.30 -13.11
C ALA A 104 -1.77 -4.65 -14.04
N ALA A 105 -1.27 -3.48 -13.64
CA ALA A 105 -0.28 -2.70 -14.36
C ALA A 105 0.84 -2.27 -13.40
N ASP A 106 2.06 -2.14 -13.93
CA ASP A 106 3.26 -1.75 -13.18
C ASP A 106 3.57 -0.24 -13.24
N SER A 107 2.79 0.50 -14.01
CA SER A 107 2.98 1.92 -14.24
C SER A 107 1.67 2.62 -14.59
N GLY A 108 1.60 3.93 -14.37
CA GLY A 108 0.44 4.73 -14.71
C GLY A 108 0.10 4.67 -16.21
N GLN A 109 1.13 4.71 -17.08
CA GLN A 109 0.95 4.63 -18.53
C GLN A 109 0.35 3.27 -18.96
N ALA A 110 0.87 2.17 -18.42
CA ALA A 110 0.34 0.84 -18.67
C ALA A 110 -1.11 0.71 -18.15
N GLY A 111 -1.39 1.26 -16.97
CA GLY A 111 -2.74 1.25 -16.39
C GLY A 111 -3.76 2.02 -17.23
N LEU A 112 -3.42 3.22 -17.71
CA LEU A 112 -4.29 4.00 -18.59
C LEU A 112 -4.52 3.31 -19.96
N ALA A 113 -3.51 2.63 -20.50
CA ALA A 113 -3.68 1.80 -21.70
C ALA A 113 -4.68 0.66 -21.46
N GLN A 114 -4.53 -0.07 -20.33
CA GLN A 114 -5.48 -1.13 -19.94
C GLN A 114 -6.90 -0.59 -19.72
N LEU A 115 -7.05 0.58 -19.13
CA LEU A 115 -8.36 1.22 -18.95
C LEU A 115 -9.03 1.54 -20.28
N SER A 116 -8.26 1.92 -21.29
CA SER A 116 -8.77 2.20 -22.65
C SER A 116 -9.17 0.93 -23.40
N GLU A 117 -8.50 -0.18 -23.14
CA GLU A 117 -8.79 -1.49 -23.76
C GLU A 117 -9.98 -2.20 -23.09
N HIS A 118 -10.13 -2.03 -21.77
CA HIS A 118 -11.16 -2.67 -20.95
C HIS A 118 -12.16 -1.60 -20.48
N GLY A 119 -13.24 -1.41 -21.25
CA GLY A 119 -14.23 -0.34 -21.02
C GLY A 119 -15.04 -0.44 -19.71
N ASP A 120 -15.02 -1.59 -19.03
CA ASP A 120 -15.88 -1.90 -17.88
C ASP A 120 -15.02 -2.11 -16.60
N VAL A 121 -14.25 -1.08 -16.18
CA VAL A 121 -13.54 -1.08 -14.91
C VAL A 121 -14.39 -0.37 -13.85
N ASP A 122 -14.67 -1.06 -12.74
CA ASP A 122 -15.50 -0.53 -11.66
C ASP A 122 -14.69 0.27 -10.63
N LEU A 123 -13.41 -0.12 -10.42
CA LEU A 123 -12.55 0.52 -9.44
C LEU A 123 -11.10 0.57 -9.92
N LEU A 124 -10.50 1.74 -9.80
CA LEU A 124 -9.05 1.96 -9.88
C LEU A 124 -8.44 1.89 -8.48
N LEU A 125 -7.53 0.94 -8.27
CA LEU A 125 -6.71 0.82 -7.07
C LEU A 125 -5.27 1.18 -7.44
N THR A 126 -4.77 2.34 -7.01
CA THR A 126 -3.46 2.84 -7.43
C THR A 126 -2.59 3.27 -6.25
N ASP A 127 -1.27 3.06 -6.34
CA ASP A 127 -0.36 3.75 -5.43
C ASP A 127 -0.41 5.27 -5.69
N VAL A 128 -0.23 6.05 -4.63
CA VAL A 128 -0.10 7.50 -4.72
C VAL A 128 1.21 7.90 -5.40
N LEU A 129 2.29 7.17 -5.10
CA LEU A 129 3.63 7.47 -5.59
C LEU A 129 4.08 6.37 -6.55
N LEU A 130 4.07 6.69 -7.83
CA LEU A 130 4.56 5.80 -8.87
C LEU A 130 5.80 6.40 -9.53
N PRO A 131 6.82 5.58 -9.86
CA PRO A 131 7.95 6.04 -10.66
C PRO A 131 7.49 6.35 -12.10
N GLY A 132 8.21 7.25 -12.78
CA GLY A 132 7.94 7.52 -14.20
C GLY A 132 7.09 8.76 -14.51
N GLY A 133 6.90 9.65 -13.52
CA GLY A 133 6.43 11.03 -13.77
C GLY A 133 4.94 11.30 -13.56
N MET A 134 4.09 10.28 -13.45
CA MET A 134 2.68 10.45 -13.07
C MET A 134 2.44 9.91 -11.67
N ASN A 135 1.77 10.68 -10.81
CA ASN A 135 1.30 10.22 -9.51
C ASN A 135 -0.12 9.63 -9.62
N GLY A 136 -0.56 8.92 -8.56
CA GLY A 136 -1.88 8.28 -8.56
C GLY A 136 -3.05 9.23 -8.77
N GLN A 137 -2.95 10.49 -8.31
CA GLN A 137 -3.99 11.50 -8.51
C GLN A 137 -4.10 11.92 -9.98
N GLU A 138 -2.98 12.14 -10.65
CA GLU A 138 -2.94 12.48 -12.08
C GLU A 138 -3.50 11.35 -12.94
N ILE A 139 -3.19 10.10 -12.57
CA ILE A 139 -3.76 8.91 -13.24
C ILE A 139 -5.27 8.87 -13.07
N ALA A 140 -5.77 9.11 -11.85
CA ALA A 140 -7.20 9.12 -11.58
C ALA A 140 -7.92 10.26 -12.31
N ASP A 141 -7.33 11.44 -12.38
CA ASP A 141 -7.90 12.57 -13.14
C ASP A 141 -8.01 12.24 -14.62
N LEU A 142 -6.97 11.68 -15.25
CA LEU A 142 -7.01 11.21 -16.65
C LEU A 142 -8.02 10.06 -16.87
N ALA A 143 -8.10 9.13 -15.90
CA ALA A 143 -9.07 8.03 -15.95
C ALA A 143 -10.52 8.55 -15.91
N HIS A 144 -10.79 9.58 -15.11
CA HIS A 144 -12.10 10.20 -15.02
C HIS A 144 -12.53 10.95 -16.29
N GLU A 145 -11.58 11.41 -17.12
CA GLU A 145 -11.91 12.00 -18.43
C GLU A 145 -12.62 11.00 -19.35
N SER A 146 -12.21 9.72 -19.31
CA SER A 146 -12.79 8.65 -20.12
C SER A 146 -13.92 7.91 -19.40
N GLN A 147 -13.81 7.73 -18.08
CA GLN A 147 -14.77 7.02 -17.25
C GLN A 147 -15.16 7.85 -15.99
N PRO A 148 -16.08 8.82 -16.12
CA PRO A 148 -16.43 9.76 -15.03
C PRO A 148 -17.01 9.09 -13.76
N LYS A 149 -17.49 7.85 -13.86
CA LYS A 149 -18.05 7.09 -12.75
C LYS A 149 -17.07 6.11 -12.11
N LEU A 150 -15.85 6.02 -12.64
CA LEU A 150 -14.83 5.14 -12.10
C LEU A 150 -14.54 5.49 -10.64
N LYS A 151 -14.68 4.50 -9.76
CA LYS A 151 -14.35 4.67 -8.35
C LYS A 151 -12.84 4.55 -8.16
N VAL A 152 -12.28 5.31 -7.22
CA VAL A 152 -10.83 5.33 -7.00
C VAL A 152 -10.51 5.08 -5.53
N LEU A 153 -9.59 4.15 -5.28
CA LEU A 153 -8.99 3.90 -3.99
C LEU A 153 -7.47 4.02 -4.12
N TYR A 154 -6.88 4.88 -3.31
CA TYR A 154 -5.43 5.06 -3.30
C TYR A 154 -4.76 4.17 -2.26
N MET A 155 -3.56 3.68 -2.54
CA MET A 155 -2.68 3.01 -1.59
C MET A 155 -1.50 3.92 -1.25
N SER A 156 -1.05 3.95 0.00
CA SER A 156 0.14 4.72 0.38
C SER A 156 0.81 4.21 1.64
N GLY A 157 2.15 4.25 1.64
CA GLY A 157 2.99 4.05 2.83
C GLY A 157 3.11 5.28 3.73
N TYR A 158 2.59 6.44 3.30
CA TYR A 158 2.61 7.69 4.06
C TYR A 158 1.26 7.97 4.72
N SER A 159 1.27 8.74 5.81
CA SER A 159 0.02 9.17 6.45
C SER A 159 -0.77 10.09 5.52
N ARG A 160 -2.11 10.08 5.67
CA ARG A 160 -3.02 10.91 4.89
C ARG A 160 -2.61 12.40 4.94
N ASP A 161 -2.31 12.89 6.13
CA ASP A 161 -1.96 14.30 6.33
C ASP A 161 -0.67 14.67 5.57
N THR A 162 0.34 13.81 5.62
CA THR A 162 1.61 14.03 4.91
C THR A 162 1.41 14.13 3.39
N ILE A 163 0.51 13.32 2.82
CA ILE A 163 0.29 13.29 1.36
C ILE A 163 -0.52 14.51 0.92
N ILE A 164 -1.50 14.93 1.73
CA ILE A 164 -2.31 16.12 1.48
C ILE A 164 -1.46 17.38 1.62
N ASP A 165 -0.65 17.49 2.66
CA ASP A 165 0.24 18.63 2.90
C ASP A 165 1.28 18.81 1.78
N GLN A 166 1.68 17.71 1.13
CA GLN A 166 2.55 17.72 -0.04
C GLN A 166 1.82 18.03 -1.35
N GLY A 167 0.51 18.27 -1.33
CA GLY A 167 -0.30 18.54 -2.50
C GLY A 167 -0.44 17.36 -3.49
N ARG A 168 -0.19 16.14 -3.02
CA ARG A 168 -0.19 14.93 -3.88
C ARG A 168 -1.55 14.27 -3.98
N LEU A 169 -2.46 14.54 -3.05
CA LEU A 169 -3.84 14.06 -3.05
C LEU A 169 -4.79 15.15 -2.55
N ARG A 170 -6.02 15.11 -3.04
CA ARG A 170 -7.13 15.92 -2.52
C ARG A 170 -7.55 15.44 -1.13
N PRO A 171 -8.13 16.32 -0.27
CA PRO A 171 -8.50 15.95 1.10
C PRO A 171 -9.62 14.89 1.21
N ASP A 172 -10.46 14.78 0.21
CA ASP A 172 -11.68 13.95 0.16
C ASP A 172 -11.46 12.56 -0.44
N VAL A 173 -10.22 12.21 -0.77
CA VAL A 173 -9.90 10.92 -1.41
C VAL A 173 -10.00 9.72 -0.45
N ARG A 174 -10.26 8.56 -1.02
CA ARG A 174 -10.28 7.28 -0.32
C ARG A 174 -8.89 6.67 -0.31
N LEU A 175 -8.36 6.42 0.88
CA LEU A 175 -6.99 5.95 1.08
C LEU A 175 -6.96 4.64 1.87
N LEU A 176 -6.11 3.71 1.43
CA LEU A 176 -5.70 2.51 2.15
C LEU A 176 -4.22 2.65 2.52
N SER A 177 -3.93 2.75 3.83
CA SER A 177 -2.55 2.92 4.31
C SER A 177 -1.79 1.60 4.28
N LYS A 178 -0.59 1.61 3.71
CA LYS A 178 0.39 0.52 3.80
C LYS A 178 1.16 0.61 5.14
N PRO A 179 1.48 -0.52 5.82
CA PRO A 179 1.13 -1.89 5.44
C PRO A 179 -0.32 -2.24 5.78
N PHE A 180 -0.96 -3.06 4.96
CA PHE A 180 -2.31 -3.58 5.17
C PHE A 180 -2.35 -5.11 5.04
N ILE A 181 -3.33 -5.73 5.68
CA ILE A 181 -3.61 -7.16 5.52
C ILE A 181 -4.68 -7.38 4.44
N PRO A 182 -4.77 -8.58 3.83
CA PRO A 182 -5.79 -8.87 2.81
C PRO A 182 -7.23 -8.55 3.25
N ALA A 183 -7.56 -8.77 4.51
CA ALA A 183 -8.89 -8.48 5.04
C ALA A 183 -9.24 -6.98 5.01
N ASP A 184 -8.29 -6.10 5.31
CA ASP A 184 -8.47 -4.65 5.24
C ASP A 184 -8.62 -4.18 3.79
N LEU A 185 -7.81 -4.74 2.88
CA LEU A 185 -7.94 -4.49 1.45
C LEU A 185 -9.34 -4.84 0.95
N GLY A 186 -9.82 -6.07 1.23
CA GLY A 186 -11.13 -6.51 0.78
C GLY A 186 -12.28 -5.66 1.33
N ARG A 187 -12.22 -5.35 2.63
CA ARG A 187 -13.20 -4.48 3.29
C ARG A 187 -13.22 -3.09 2.65
N ARG A 188 -12.06 -2.48 2.46
CA ARG A 188 -11.96 -1.12 1.93
C ARG A 188 -12.41 -1.01 0.49
N VAL A 189 -12.05 -2.00 -0.34
CA VAL A 189 -12.53 -2.11 -1.72
C VAL A 189 -14.06 -2.22 -1.76
N ARG A 190 -14.66 -3.08 -0.91
CA ARG A 190 -16.12 -3.21 -0.86
C ARG A 190 -16.79 -1.91 -0.42
N GLU A 191 -16.30 -1.24 0.62
CA GLU A 191 -16.80 0.05 1.06
C GLU A 191 -16.86 1.06 -0.11
N VAL A 192 -15.76 1.19 -0.88
CA VAL A 192 -15.70 2.11 -2.01
C VAL A 192 -16.64 1.70 -3.15
N LEU A 193 -16.76 0.42 -3.44
CA LEU A 193 -17.68 -0.08 -4.48
C LEU A 193 -19.15 0.10 -4.10
N ASP A 194 -19.49 0.10 -2.80
CA ASP A 194 -20.87 0.24 -2.32
C ASP A 194 -21.31 1.71 -2.11
N GLU A 195 -20.39 2.66 -2.18
CA GLU A 195 -20.72 4.10 -2.14
C GLU A 195 -21.44 4.51 -3.43
N ASP A 196 -22.56 5.25 -3.33
CA ASP A 196 -23.36 5.77 -4.45
C ASP A 196 -22.69 6.96 -5.15
#